data_01de5e83c25e6b9a72cd6bae1ef8c441
#
_entry.id   01de5e83c25e6b9a72cd6bae1ef8c441
#
_cell.length_a   1.000
_cell.length_b   1.000
_cell.length_c   1.000
_cell.angle_alpha   90.00
_cell.angle_beta   90.00
_cell.angle_gamma   90.00
#
_symmetry.space_group_name_H-M   'P 1'
#
loop_
_entity.id
_entity.type
_entity.pdbx_description
1 polymer ?
#
loop_
_entity_poly.entity_id
_entity_poly.type
_entity_poly.pdbx_seq_one_letter_code
_entity_poly.pdbx_strand_id
1 'polypeptide(L)'
;MSGHNKWSQIKTQKAKTDACKSKIFSKFAKLISAEAKKAKGNLADPSLKAAIEKAKAANMPSDNIDRAIKKASGDAGAAMEEIIYEAYGPGGVALMIKALTDNRNKATQLVKHILSENGFAIAAPGSAAWAFTKEPTTHNLQPTTTVPVAEEDLEKLEKLVENLENCEEVQEVFTNAE
;
A
#
# COMPACT_ATOMS: atom_id res chain seq x y z
N MET A 1 14.46 12.01 22.95
CA MET A 1 13.70 10.89 23.52
C MET A 1 12.96 10.23 22.37
N SER A 2 13.44 9.11 21.94
CA SER A 2 12.80 8.33 20.88
C SER A 2 11.56 7.68 21.49
N GLY A 3 10.41 8.34 21.38
CA GLY A 3 9.13 7.70 21.58
C GLY A 3 9.00 6.61 20.52
N HIS A 4 9.07 5.35 20.93
CA HIS A 4 8.73 4.26 20.04
C HIS A 4 7.30 4.48 19.58
N ASN A 5 7.14 4.90 18.33
CA ASN A 5 5.86 5.15 17.70
C ASN A 5 4.99 3.90 17.88
N LYS A 6 3.95 4.02 18.72
CA LYS A 6 3.03 2.91 19.05
C LYS A 6 2.40 2.34 17.77
N TRP A 7 2.15 3.20 16.79
CA TRP A 7 1.66 2.84 15.48
C TRP A 7 2.62 1.89 14.72
N SER A 8 3.93 2.18 14.73
CA SER A 8 4.91 1.35 14.05
C SER A 8 5.05 -0.05 14.70
N GLN A 9 4.86 -0.15 16.02
CA GLN A 9 4.88 -1.42 16.74
C GLN A 9 3.66 -2.30 16.38
N ILE A 10 2.49 -1.70 16.24
CA ILE A 10 1.25 -2.38 15.87
C ILE A 10 1.35 -2.94 14.44
N LYS A 11 1.85 -2.15 13.51
CA LYS A 11 2.03 -2.56 12.11
C LYS A 11 2.94 -3.80 11.97
N THR A 12 3.92 -3.95 12.88
CA THR A 12 4.89 -5.06 12.85
C THR A 12 4.33 -6.37 13.42
N GLN A 13 3.32 -6.33 14.29
CA GLN A 13 2.79 -7.53 14.95
C GLN A 13 1.80 -8.35 14.12
N LYS A 14 1.11 -7.74 13.13
CA LYS A 14 0.01 -8.38 12.38
C LYS A 14 0.42 -9.29 11.21
N ALA A 15 1.69 -9.35 10.83
CA ALA A 15 2.14 -10.10 9.64
C ALA A 15 2.23 -11.65 9.80
N LYS A 16 1.57 -12.26 10.79
CA LYS A 16 1.90 -13.62 11.21
C LYS A 16 0.97 -14.75 10.76
N THR A 17 -0.19 -14.47 10.14
CA THR A 17 -1.12 -15.55 9.73
C THR A 17 -0.96 -15.93 8.25
N ASP A 18 -1.22 -17.20 7.90
CA ASP A 18 -1.09 -17.70 6.52
C ASP A 18 -2.06 -17.01 5.55
N ALA A 19 -3.25 -16.61 6.01
CA ALA A 19 -4.19 -15.81 5.22
C ALA A 19 -3.61 -14.42 4.88
N CYS A 20 -2.91 -13.77 5.80
CA CYS A 20 -2.21 -12.52 5.55
C CYS A 20 -1.06 -12.70 4.54
N LYS A 21 -0.31 -13.81 4.64
CA LYS A 21 0.77 -14.11 3.70
C LYS A 21 0.26 -14.26 2.27
N SER A 22 -0.86 -14.96 2.07
CA SER A 22 -1.46 -15.13 0.74
C SER A 22 -1.86 -13.80 0.10
N LYS A 23 -2.46 -12.89 0.87
CA LYS A 23 -2.81 -11.55 0.40
C LYS A 23 -1.58 -10.72 0.07
N ILE A 24 -0.56 -10.77 0.93
CA ILE A 24 0.72 -10.09 0.70
C ILE A 24 1.39 -10.59 -0.58
N PHE A 25 1.41 -11.91 -0.82
CA PHE A 25 1.98 -12.48 -2.04
C PHE A 25 1.20 -12.08 -3.30
N SER A 26 -0.13 -12.00 -3.23
CA SER A 26 -0.95 -11.49 -4.34
C SER A 26 -0.61 -10.04 -4.68
N LYS A 27 -0.41 -9.19 -3.68
CA LYS A 27 0.01 -7.79 -3.88
C LYS A 27 1.39 -7.68 -4.50
N PHE A 28 2.36 -8.45 -4.01
CA PHE A 28 3.69 -8.48 -4.61
C PHE A 28 3.68 -9.03 -6.03
N ALA A 29 2.86 -10.03 -6.33
CA ALA A 29 2.70 -10.54 -7.68
C ALA A 29 2.16 -9.46 -8.64
N LYS A 30 1.15 -8.68 -8.22
CA LYS A 30 0.65 -7.52 -8.97
C LYS A 30 1.74 -6.46 -9.18
N LEU A 31 2.47 -6.10 -8.13
CA LEU A 31 3.54 -5.11 -8.18
C LEU A 31 4.67 -5.54 -9.13
N ILE A 32 5.16 -6.76 -8.97
CA ILE A 32 6.22 -7.33 -9.83
C ILE A 32 5.76 -7.35 -11.29
N SER A 33 4.52 -7.78 -11.56
CA SER A 33 3.98 -7.80 -12.92
C SER A 33 3.88 -6.39 -13.52
N ALA A 34 3.47 -5.40 -12.73
CA ALA A 34 3.39 -4.02 -13.19
C ALA A 34 4.77 -3.44 -13.52
N GLU A 35 5.75 -3.64 -12.62
CA GLU A 35 7.11 -3.13 -12.83
C GLU A 35 7.84 -3.90 -13.95
N ALA A 36 7.64 -5.20 -14.10
CA ALA A 36 8.20 -5.99 -15.20
C ALA A 36 7.65 -5.53 -16.56
N LYS A 37 6.35 -5.15 -16.62
CA LYS A 37 5.74 -4.58 -17.83
C LYS A 37 6.33 -3.22 -18.18
N LYS A 38 6.50 -2.33 -17.20
CA LYS A 38 7.16 -1.02 -17.39
C LYS A 38 8.61 -1.18 -17.86
N ALA A 39 9.32 -2.13 -17.25
CA ALA A 39 10.70 -2.46 -17.59
C ALA A 39 10.85 -3.19 -18.94
N LYS A 40 9.73 -3.53 -19.62
CA LYS A 40 9.73 -4.33 -20.89
C LYS A 40 10.54 -5.61 -20.77
N GLY A 41 10.48 -6.28 -19.62
CA GLY A 41 11.21 -7.51 -19.32
C GLY A 41 12.67 -7.32 -18.94
N ASN A 42 13.17 -6.10 -18.80
CA ASN A 42 14.53 -5.84 -18.35
C ASN A 42 14.66 -6.11 -16.84
N LEU A 43 15.23 -7.24 -16.47
CA LEU A 43 15.47 -7.65 -15.08
C LEU A 43 16.48 -6.75 -14.33
N ALA A 44 17.23 -5.91 -15.06
CA ALA A 44 18.17 -4.96 -14.46
C ALA A 44 17.52 -3.65 -14.02
N ASP A 45 16.23 -3.44 -14.34
CA ASP A 45 15.49 -2.24 -13.96
C ASP A 45 15.46 -2.07 -12.44
N PRO A 46 15.79 -0.87 -11.90
CA PRO A 46 15.86 -0.64 -10.46
C PRO A 46 14.52 -0.84 -9.74
N SER A 47 13.39 -0.43 -10.36
CA SER A 47 12.06 -0.56 -9.77
C SER A 47 11.62 -2.02 -9.68
N LEU A 48 11.89 -2.80 -10.74
CA LEU A 48 11.62 -4.24 -10.76
C LEU A 48 12.48 -4.97 -9.72
N LYS A 49 13.77 -4.64 -9.63
CA LYS A 49 14.65 -5.22 -8.59
C LYS A 49 14.14 -4.92 -7.18
N ALA A 50 13.78 -3.67 -6.91
CA ALA A 50 13.24 -3.27 -5.61
C ALA A 50 11.94 -4.04 -5.26
N ALA A 51 11.04 -4.23 -6.23
CA ALA A 51 9.83 -5.03 -6.04
C ALA A 51 10.14 -6.50 -5.73
N ILE A 52 11.10 -7.10 -6.44
CA ILE A 52 11.54 -8.47 -6.21
C ILE A 52 12.19 -8.62 -4.82
N GLU A 53 13.04 -7.69 -4.42
CA GLU A 53 13.68 -7.70 -3.09
C GLU A 53 12.66 -7.58 -1.96
N LYS A 54 11.68 -6.69 -2.09
CA LYS A 54 10.56 -6.59 -1.13
C LYS A 54 9.78 -7.91 -1.02
N ALA A 55 9.50 -8.56 -2.15
CA ALA A 55 8.81 -9.85 -2.17
C ALA A 55 9.63 -10.96 -1.50
N LYS A 56 10.94 -11.01 -1.75
CA LYS A 56 11.86 -11.96 -1.11
C LYS A 56 11.95 -11.70 0.40
N ALA A 57 12.03 -10.45 0.83
CA ALA A 57 12.03 -10.07 2.25
C ALA A 57 10.73 -10.50 2.96
N ALA A 58 9.61 -10.55 2.25
CA ALA A 58 8.35 -11.08 2.73
C ALA A 58 8.23 -12.62 2.62
N ASN A 59 9.30 -13.32 2.29
CA ASN A 59 9.37 -14.77 2.10
C ASN A 59 8.46 -15.29 0.97
N MET A 60 8.27 -14.52 -0.09
CA MET A 60 7.57 -15.00 -1.28
C MET A 60 8.42 -16.03 -2.03
N PRO A 61 7.87 -17.21 -2.36
CA PRO A 61 8.60 -18.23 -3.10
C PRO A 61 9.08 -17.74 -4.47
N SER A 62 10.29 -18.14 -4.87
CA SER A 62 10.88 -17.75 -6.15
C SER A 62 10.01 -18.10 -7.35
N ASP A 63 9.35 -19.27 -7.33
CA ASP A 63 8.42 -19.69 -8.38
C ASP A 63 7.25 -18.72 -8.58
N ASN A 64 6.78 -18.08 -7.50
CA ASN A 64 5.72 -17.09 -7.58
C ASN A 64 6.23 -15.77 -8.17
N ILE A 65 7.47 -15.39 -7.85
CA ILE A 65 8.15 -14.23 -8.43
C ILE A 65 8.33 -14.43 -9.95
N ASP A 66 8.85 -15.58 -10.35
CA ASP A 66 9.09 -15.93 -11.76
C ASP A 66 7.78 -15.96 -12.57
N ARG A 67 6.71 -16.51 -11.98
CA ARG A 67 5.38 -16.49 -12.60
C ARG A 67 4.84 -15.06 -12.79
N ALA A 68 5.05 -14.19 -11.81
CA ALA A 68 4.64 -12.80 -11.91
C ALA A 68 5.37 -12.05 -13.03
N ILE A 69 6.69 -12.28 -13.18
CA ILE A 69 7.50 -11.72 -14.25
C ILE A 69 7.05 -12.25 -15.62
N LYS A 70 6.86 -13.57 -15.74
CA LYS A 70 6.39 -14.20 -16.98
C LYS A 70 5.02 -13.71 -17.41
N LYS A 71 4.10 -13.52 -16.46
CA LYS A 71 2.78 -12.97 -16.74
C LYS A 71 2.82 -11.56 -17.34
N ALA A 72 3.81 -10.77 -16.97
CA ALA A 72 4.01 -9.42 -17.51
C ALA A 72 4.54 -9.43 -18.95
N SER A 73 5.27 -10.47 -19.35
CA SER A 73 5.85 -10.61 -20.70
C SER A 73 4.83 -11.05 -21.76
N GLY A 74 3.64 -11.45 -21.35
CA GLY A 74 2.55 -11.81 -22.26
C GLY A 74 1.68 -10.61 -22.61
N ASP A 75 1.23 -10.54 -23.87
CA ASP A 75 0.34 -9.45 -24.37
C ASP A 75 -1.05 -9.38 -23.71
N ALA A 76 -1.41 -10.35 -22.89
CA ALA A 76 -2.73 -10.53 -22.32
C ALA A 76 -3.00 -9.79 -20.99
N GLY A 77 -2.03 -9.08 -20.45
CA GLY A 77 -2.20 -8.34 -19.18
C GLY A 77 -2.71 -6.93 -19.40
N ALA A 78 -3.88 -6.58 -18.82
CA ALA A 78 -4.32 -5.19 -18.74
C ALA A 78 -3.22 -4.31 -18.13
N ALA A 79 -3.10 -3.08 -18.62
CA ALA A 79 -2.15 -2.12 -18.06
C ALA A 79 -2.55 -1.81 -16.62
N MET A 80 -1.64 -2.03 -15.67
CA MET A 80 -1.85 -1.64 -14.28
C MET A 80 -1.61 -0.15 -14.11
N GLU A 81 -2.54 0.53 -13.47
CA GLU A 81 -2.47 1.95 -13.11
C GLU A 81 -2.22 2.07 -11.60
N GLU A 82 -1.26 2.90 -11.21
CA GLU A 82 -1.04 3.29 -9.82
C GLU A 82 -1.88 4.53 -9.52
N ILE A 83 -2.69 4.47 -8.47
CA ILE A 83 -3.56 5.55 -8.05
C ILE A 83 -3.32 5.80 -6.57
N ILE A 84 -3.23 7.07 -6.18
CA ILE A 84 -3.16 7.47 -4.78
C ILE A 84 -4.47 8.16 -4.42
N TYR A 85 -5.17 7.60 -3.43
CA TYR A 85 -6.33 8.22 -2.82
C TYR A 85 -5.92 8.89 -1.51
N GLU A 86 -6.52 10.03 -1.25
CA GLU A 86 -6.31 10.81 -0.04
C GLU A 86 -7.54 10.74 0.84
N ALA A 87 -7.34 10.65 2.15
CA ALA A 87 -8.41 10.65 3.13
C ALA A 87 -7.91 11.20 4.47
N TYR A 88 -8.85 11.50 5.34
CA TYR A 88 -8.58 11.75 6.75
C TYR A 88 -9.24 10.65 7.59
N GLY A 89 -8.51 10.17 8.58
CA GLY A 89 -8.95 9.13 9.50
C GLY A 89 -9.25 9.67 10.90
N PRO A 90 -9.42 8.77 11.87
CA PRO A 90 -9.65 9.11 13.27
C PRO A 90 -8.58 10.07 13.81
N GLY A 91 -8.97 11.01 14.66
CA GLY A 91 -8.05 11.99 15.23
C GLY A 91 -7.48 13.02 14.24
N GLY A 92 -8.03 13.09 13.00
CA GLY A 92 -7.53 14.00 11.97
C GLY A 92 -6.24 13.52 11.28
N VAL A 93 -5.91 12.25 11.41
CA VAL A 93 -4.76 11.64 10.75
C VAL A 93 -4.90 11.70 9.24
N ALA A 94 -3.89 12.19 8.55
CA ALA A 94 -3.83 12.16 7.09
C ALA A 94 -3.49 10.73 6.60
N LEU A 95 -4.21 10.28 5.58
CA LEU A 95 -4.06 8.97 4.96
C LEU A 95 -3.74 9.12 3.47
N MET A 96 -2.71 8.43 3.02
CA MET A 96 -2.39 8.25 1.61
C MET A 96 -2.53 6.75 1.28
N ILE A 97 -3.50 6.42 0.42
CA ILE A 97 -3.85 5.05 0.07
C ILE A 97 -3.36 4.78 -1.35
N LYS A 98 -2.31 3.99 -1.46
CA LYS A 98 -1.71 3.61 -2.74
C LYS A 98 -2.39 2.37 -3.27
N ALA A 99 -3.05 2.48 -4.42
CA ALA A 99 -3.69 1.39 -5.12
C ALA A 99 -2.98 1.06 -6.42
N LEU A 100 -3.02 -0.21 -6.83
CA LEU A 100 -2.54 -0.70 -8.10
C LEU A 100 -3.63 -1.56 -8.73
N THR A 101 -4.18 -1.11 -9.85
CA THR A 101 -5.39 -1.68 -10.45
C THR A 101 -5.33 -1.68 -11.97
N ASP A 102 -6.02 -2.63 -12.57
CA ASP A 102 -6.36 -2.62 -13.99
C ASP A 102 -7.71 -1.94 -14.28
N ASN A 103 -8.45 -1.60 -13.21
CA ASN A 103 -9.77 -0.95 -13.30
C ASN A 103 -9.93 0.14 -12.23
N ARG A 104 -9.69 1.38 -12.64
CA ARG A 104 -9.78 2.57 -11.80
C ARG A 104 -11.14 2.70 -11.09
N ASN A 105 -12.22 2.46 -11.80
CA ASN A 105 -13.57 2.61 -11.23
C ASN A 105 -13.81 1.59 -10.11
N LYS A 106 -13.41 0.34 -10.33
CA LYS A 106 -13.48 -0.73 -9.32
C LYS A 106 -12.69 -0.34 -8.07
N ALA A 107 -11.42 0.06 -8.23
CA ALA A 107 -10.57 0.45 -7.12
C ALA A 107 -11.16 1.64 -6.34
N THR A 108 -11.64 2.67 -7.05
CA THR A 108 -12.27 3.84 -6.43
C THR A 108 -13.49 3.46 -5.61
N GLN A 109 -14.37 2.60 -6.15
CA GLN A 109 -15.57 2.16 -5.42
C GLN A 109 -15.23 1.33 -4.19
N LEU A 110 -14.25 0.43 -4.28
CA LEU A 110 -13.82 -0.38 -3.14
C LEU A 110 -13.22 0.47 -2.03
N VAL A 111 -12.31 1.39 -2.35
CA VAL A 111 -11.72 2.30 -1.37
C VAL A 111 -12.79 3.20 -0.74
N LYS A 112 -13.69 3.76 -1.55
CA LYS A 112 -14.80 4.59 -1.09
C LYS A 112 -15.73 3.81 -0.14
N HIS A 113 -16.05 2.57 -0.48
CA HIS A 113 -16.90 1.71 0.36
C HIS A 113 -16.25 1.44 1.72
N ILE A 114 -14.97 1.03 1.73
CA ILE A 114 -14.24 0.75 2.98
C ILE A 114 -14.17 1.99 3.86
N LEU A 115 -13.84 3.15 3.30
CA LEU A 115 -13.82 4.42 4.04
C LEU A 115 -15.21 4.73 4.63
N SER A 116 -16.26 4.62 3.81
CA SER A 116 -17.64 4.90 4.23
C SER A 116 -18.13 3.97 5.34
N GLU A 117 -17.82 2.69 5.29
CA GLU A 117 -18.15 1.72 6.36
C GLU A 117 -17.48 2.06 7.70
N ASN A 118 -16.34 2.74 7.67
CA ASN A 118 -15.62 3.21 8.85
C ASN A 118 -15.95 4.66 9.22
N GLY A 119 -16.90 5.31 8.54
CA GLY A 119 -17.34 6.67 8.82
C GLY A 119 -16.49 7.78 8.20
N PHE A 120 -15.69 7.46 7.18
CA PHE A 120 -14.80 8.39 6.49
C PHE A 120 -15.12 8.49 5.00
N ALA A 121 -14.47 9.42 4.30
CA ALA A 121 -14.66 9.63 2.86
C ALA A 121 -13.31 9.90 2.17
N ILE A 122 -13.29 9.67 0.85
CA ILE A 122 -12.17 10.11 0.02
C ILE A 122 -12.14 11.64 0.04
N ALA A 123 -10.98 12.19 0.31
CA ALA A 123 -10.72 13.62 0.30
C ALA A 123 -10.34 14.11 -1.11
N ALA A 124 -10.40 15.42 -1.30
CA ALA A 124 -9.94 16.03 -2.56
C ALA A 124 -8.43 15.80 -2.76
N PRO A 125 -7.98 15.62 -4.01
CA PRO A 125 -6.56 15.51 -4.31
C PRO A 125 -5.77 16.72 -3.77
N GLY A 126 -4.64 16.46 -3.12
CA GLY A 126 -3.79 17.46 -2.48
C GLY A 126 -4.18 17.84 -1.05
N SER A 127 -5.34 17.39 -0.55
CA SER A 127 -5.80 17.76 0.80
C SER A 127 -5.02 17.08 1.93
N ALA A 128 -4.49 15.88 1.73
CA ALA A 128 -3.68 15.14 2.69
C ALA A 128 -2.19 15.02 2.27
N ALA A 129 -1.88 15.23 1.00
CA ALA A 129 -0.54 15.12 0.45
C ALA A 129 0.49 16.04 1.10
N TRP A 130 0.07 17.19 1.65
CA TRP A 130 0.94 18.15 2.34
C TRP A 130 1.64 17.54 3.57
N ALA A 131 1.05 16.52 4.19
CA ALA A 131 1.60 15.85 5.36
C ALA A 131 2.71 14.83 5.02
N PHE A 132 2.99 14.62 3.73
CA PHE A 132 3.92 13.61 3.27
C PHE A 132 4.94 14.15 2.27
N THR A 133 6.10 13.50 2.23
CA THR A 133 7.11 13.70 1.18
C THR A 133 7.50 12.35 0.59
N LYS A 134 7.96 12.36 -0.66
CA LYS A 134 8.54 11.17 -1.28
C LYS A 134 10.01 11.05 -0.91
N GLU A 135 10.38 9.91 -0.38
CA GLU A 135 11.79 9.61 -0.15
C GLU A 135 12.52 9.43 -1.49
N PRO A 136 13.66 10.11 -1.71
CA PRO A 136 14.35 10.08 -3.00
C PRO A 136 14.81 8.69 -3.44
N THR A 137 15.16 7.83 -2.50
CA THR A 137 15.76 6.52 -2.78
C THR A 137 14.74 5.41 -2.95
N THR A 138 13.68 5.41 -2.14
CA THR A 138 12.67 4.33 -2.12
C THR A 138 11.37 4.70 -2.80
N HIS A 139 11.17 5.98 -3.11
CA HIS A 139 9.91 6.56 -3.58
C HIS A 139 8.71 6.31 -2.64
N ASN A 140 8.97 5.85 -1.42
CA ASN A 140 7.96 5.69 -0.40
C ASN A 140 7.52 7.05 0.15
N LEU A 141 6.26 7.15 0.54
CA LEU A 141 5.74 8.33 1.22
C LEU A 141 6.16 8.28 2.68
N GLN A 142 6.74 9.39 3.16
CA GLN A 142 7.09 9.57 4.56
C GLN A 142 6.36 10.77 5.14
N PRO A 143 5.83 10.69 6.36
CA PRO A 143 5.20 11.83 6.99
C PRO A 143 6.25 12.91 7.30
N THR A 144 5.96 14.14 6.89
CA THR A 144 6.74 15.33 7.26
C THR A 144 6.22 15.97 8.54
N THR A 145 4.94 15.73 8.84
CA THR A 145 4.26 16.23 10.03
C THR A 145 3.49 15.08 10.65
N THR A 146 3.72 14.82 11.94
CA THR A 146 3.00 13.79 12.68
C THR A 146 1.87 14.38 13.51
N VAL A 147 0.85 13.57 13.74
CA VAL A 147 -0.32 13.90 14.57
C VAL A 147 -0.40 12.90 15.72
N PRO A 148 -0.37 13.36 16.98
CA PRO A 148 -0.59 12.48 18.11
C PRO A 148 -2.04 11.96 18.10
N VAL A 149 -2.21 10.66 18.28
CA VAL A 149 -3.51 10.00 18.22
C VAL A 149 -3.91 9.52 19.61
N ALA A 150 -5.13 9.86 20.03
CA ALA A 150 -5.69 9.34 21.27
C ALA A 150 -5.89 7.81 21.19
N GLU A 151 -5.85 7.12 22.32
CA GLU A 151 -5.90 5.66 22.37
C GLU A 151 -7.19 5.09 21.73
N GLU A 152 -8.33 5.77 21.93
CA GLU A 152 -9.61 5.41 21.31
C GLU A 152 -9.61 5.55 19.79
N ASP A 153 -8.94 6.56 19.26
CA ASP A 153 -8.83 6.79 17.83
C ASP A 153 -7.76 5.90 17.19
N LEU A 154 -6.76 5.47 17.95
CA LEU A 154 -5.75 4.53 17.51
C LEU A 154 -6.36 3.18 17.13
N GLU A 155 -7.27 2.62 17.95
CA GLU A 155 -7.98 1.38 17.65
C GLU A 155 -8.84 1.49 16.38
N LYS A 156 -9.52 2.62 16.20
CA LYS A 156 -10.31 2.90 14.99
C LYS A 156 -9.42 3.02 13.75
N LEU A 157 -8.26 3.68 13.91
CA LEU A 157 -7.28 3.84 12.84
C LEU A 157 -6.70 2.49 12.42
N GLU A 158 -6.35 1.63 13.38
CA GLU A 158 -5.88 0.27 13.09
C GLU A 158 -6.89 -0.51 12.28
N LYS A 159 -8.14 -0.52 12.71
CA LYS A 159 -9.22 -1.21 12.00
C LYS A 159 -9.42 -0.68 10.60
N LEU A 160 -9.39 0.65 10.43
CA LEU A 160 -9.52 1.29 9.12
C LEU A 160 -8.37 0.88 8.19
N VAL A 161 -7.13 1.00 8.66
CA VAL A 161 -5.95 0.64 7.87
C VAL A 161 -5.95 -0.85 7.55
N GLU A 162 -6.32 -1.72 8.49
CA GLU A 162 -6.44 -3.16 8.24
C GLU A 162 -7.48 -3.46 7.15
N ASN A 163 -8.63 -2.82 7.20
CA ASN A 163 -9.67 -2.99 6.18
C ASN A 163 -9.19 -2.52 4.80
N LEU A 164 -8.49 -1.40 4.73
CA LEU A 164 -7.89 -0.89 3.49
C LEU A 164 -6.80 -1.84 2.98
N GLU A 165 -5.89 -2.27 3.84
CA GLU A 165 -4.82 -3.20 3.47
C GLU A 165 -5.34 -4.61 3.11
N ASN A 166 -6.53 -5.00 3.56
CA ASN A 166 -7.18 -6.22 3.15
C ASN A 166 -7.79 -6.15 1.74
N CYS A 167 -7.93 -4.97 1.17
CA CYS A 167 -8.40 -4.77 -0.20
C CYS A 167 -7.32 -5.20 -1.20
N GLU A 168 -7.67 -6.02 -2.19
CA GLU A 168 -6.74 -6.51 -3.21
C GLU A 168 -6.18 -5.42 -4.11
N GLU A 169 -6.91 -4.32 -4.30
CA GLU A 169 -6.49 -3.19 -5.12
C GLU A 169 -5.54 -2.25 -4.37
N VAL A 170 -5.55 -2.25 -3.04
CA VAL A 170 -4.70 -1.42 -2.21
C VAL A 170 -3.34 -2.09 -2.00
N GLN A 171 -2.26 -1.41 -2.35
CA GLN A 171 -0.89 -1.89 -2.15
C GLN A 171 -0.35 -1.52 -0.77
N GLU A 172 -0.52 -0.26 -0.40
CA GLU A 172 0.04 0.26 0.84
C GLU A 172 -0.79 1.45 1.35
N VAL A 173 -0.84 1.61 2.66
CA VAL A 173 -1.47 2.75 3.33
C VAL A 173 -0.43 3.47 4.16
N PHE A 174 -0.29 4.76 3.93
CA PHE A 174 0.60 5.64 4.69
C PHE A 174 -0.22 6.53 5.59
N THR A 175 0.26 6.73 6.81
CA THR A 175 -0.37 7.60 7.81
C THR A 175 0.67 8.53 8.42
N ASN A 176 0.21 9.68 8.90
CA ASN A 176 1.02 10.59 9.70
C ASN A 176 0.72 10.47 11.21
N ALA A 177 0.13 9.38 11.65
CA ALA A 177 -0.09 9.07 13.06
C ALA A 177 1.24 8.88 13.81
N GLU A 178 1.32 9.39 15.03
CA GLU A 178 2.44 9.22 15.96
C GLU A 178 2.10 8.28 17.12
#